data_fca120c24035de4d6ab9dab8fb487ab4
#
_entry.id   fca120c24035de4d6ab9dab8fb487ab4
#
_cell.length_a   1.000
_cell.length_b   1.000
_cell.length_c   1.000
_cell.angle_alpha   90.00
_cell.angle_beta   90.00
_cell.angle_gamma   90.00
#
_symmetry.space_group_name_H-M   'P 1'
#
loop_
_entity.id
_entity.type
_entity.pdbx_description
1 polymer ?
#
loop_
_entity_poly.entity_id
_entity_poly.type
_entity_poly.pdbx_seq_one_letter_code
_entity_poly.pdbx_strand_id
1 'polypeptide(L)'
;MKSIKIKTIKKQIGLKVACVAFAFVSSTTYAQNADSKTTTQRDGFIIEFSVGGGLISLEDSEGIQTFDKSQGTFVFPDLKLGYMLNENLAITAAMPGNIYEFQDNDRNFGGFIPSLQYWVKDKWWIHGGIGLAIDSPALYDIKDDVNDDWNFGCAVMASTGYEIYKKKNFALNVQSKLVLGRASLDSDVKRDAVLFNVGLGFSWL
;
A
#
# COMPACT_ATOMS: atom_id res chain seq x y z
N MET A 1 -25.22 11.24 -24.77
CA MET A 1 -24.03 10.61 -25.39
C MET A 1 -22.75 10.63 -24.55
N LYS A 2 -22.72 11.16 -23.32
CA LYS A 2 -21.52 11.20 -22.44
C LYS A 2 -21.28 9.93 -21.57
N SER A 3 -22.32 9.11 -21.34
CA SER A 3 -22.23 7.96 -20.40
C SER A 3 -21.40 6.76 -20.93
N ILE A 4 -21.26 6.59 -22.22
CA ILE A 4 -20.59 5.43 -22.81
C ILE A 4 -19.05 5.54 -22.71
N LYS A 5 -18.49 6.75 -22.79
CA LYS A 5 -17.02 6.95 -22.68
C LYS A 5 -16.45 6.63 -21.29
N ILE A 6 -17.21 6.93 -20.23
CA ILE A 6 -16.74 6.72 -18.85
C ILE A 6 -16.65 5.22 -18.52
N LYS A 7 -17.60 4.40 -18.98
CA LYS A 7 -17.56 2.95 -18.78
C LYS A 7 -16.36 2.26 -19.47
N THR A 8 -15.97 2.78 -20.64
CA THR A 8 -14.85 2.22 -21.42
C THR A 8 -13.50 2.54 -20.76
N ILE A 9 -13.34 3.73 -20.17
CA ILE A 9 -12.11 4.14 -19.48
C ILE A 9 -11.93 3.32 -18.19
N LYS A 10 -12.98 3.14 -17.38
CA LYS A 10 -12.93 2.29 -16.16
C LYS A 10 -12.54 0.83 -16.48
N LYS A 11 -13.00 0.30 -17.61
CA LYS A 11 -12.64 -1.05 -18.06
C LYS A 11 -11.18 -1.16 -18.53
N GLN A 12 -10.62 -0.10 -19.12
CA GLN A 12 -9.21 -0.10 -19.56
C GLN A 12 -8.22 0.06 -18.40
N ILE A 13 -8.53 0.83 -17.37
CA ILE A 13 -7.67 1.00 -16.19
C ILE A 13 -7.63 -0.30 -15.39
N GLY A 14 -8.79 -0.93 -15.14
CA GLY A 14 -8.84 -2.22 -14.45
C GLY A 14 -8.06 -3.34 -15.18
N LEU A 15 -8.08 -3.35 -16.52
CA LEU A 15 -7.36 -4.34 -17.31
C LEU A 15 -5.84 -4.11 -17.29
N LYS A 16 -5.39 -2.85 -17.30
CA LYS A 16 -3.95 -2.52 -17.24
C LYS A 16 -3.33 -2.82 -15.87
N VAL A 17 -4.07 -2.57 -14.79
CA VAL A 17 -3.62 -2.92 -13.42
C VAL A 17 -3.57 -4.44 -13.24
N ALA A 18 -4.55 -5.18 -13.76
CA ALA A 18 -4.54 -6.64 -13.74
C ALA A 18 -3.37 -7.25 -14.53
N CYS A 19 -2.99 -6.67 -15.66
CA CYS A 19 -1.86 -7.14 -16.47
C CYS A 19 -0.51 -6.91 -15.76
N VAL A 20 -0.32 -5.81 -15.05
CA VAL A 20 0.90 -5.54 -14.28
C VAL A 20 1.03 -6.51 -13.09
N ALA A 21 -0.06 -6.78 -12.38
CA ALA A 21 -0.08 -7.76 -11.29
C ALA A 21 0.23 -9.20 -11.80
N PHE A 22 -0.25 -9.57 -12.98
CA PHE A 22 -0.01 -10.89 -13.58
C PHE A 22 1.43 -11.07 -14.08
N ALA A 23 2.08 -10.01 -14.58
CA ALA A 23 3.47 -10.06 -15.03
C ALA A 23 4.45 -10.28 -13.87
N PHE A 24 4.14 -9.81 -12.66
CA PHE A 24 4.95 -10.06 -11.46
C PHE A 24 4.85 -11.50 -10.97
N VAL A 25 3.71 -12.16 -11.10
CA VAL A 25 3.51 -13.55 -10.68
C VAL A 25 4.29 -14.52 -11.59
N SER A 26 4.45 -14.20 -12.86
CA SER A 26 5.13 -15.09 -13.82
C SER A 26 6.66 -15.05 -13.73
N SER A 27 7.26 -13.97 -13.20
CA SER A 27 8.73 -13.87 -13.07
C SER A 27 9.29 -14.60 -11.84
N THR A 28 8.47 -14.97 -10.88
CA THR A 28 8.91 -15.68 -9.65
C THR A 28 9.12 -17.19 -9.87
N THR A 29 8.72 -17.75 -11.01
CA THR A 29 8.81 -19.19 -11.27
C THR A 29 10.26 -19.66 -11.59
N TYR A 30 11.18 -18.76 -11.90
CA TYR A 30 12.55 -19.11 -12.27
C TYR A 30 13.58 -19.09 -11.14
N ALA A 31 13.20 -18.68 -9.93
CA ALA A 31 14.11 -18.58 -8.78
C ALA A 31 14.11 -19.84 -7.88
N GLN A 32 13.62 -20.98 -8.33
CA GLN A 32 13.31 -22.13 -7.45
C GLN A 32 14.41 -23.18 -7.29
N ASN A 33 15.65 -22.94 -7.66
CA ASN A 33 16.74 -23.91 -7.46
C ASN A 33 17.86 -23.36 -6.59
N ALA A 34 17.58 -23.17 -5.31
CA ALA A 34 18.60 -23.10 -4.28
C ALA A 34 18.03 -23.72 -3.00
N ASP A 35 18.17 -25.02 -2.91
CA ASP A 35 17.90 -25.78 -1.68
C ASP A 35 18.83 -25.32 -0.56
N SER A 36 18.24 -24.76 0.48
CA SER A 36 18.75 -24.89 1.85
C SER A 36 17.53 -24.93 2.77
N LYS A 37 17.17 -26.10 3.22
CA LYS A 37 16.21 -26.33 4.31
C LYS A 37 16.78 -25.77 5.63
N THR A 38 16.84 -24.48 5.75
CA THR A 38 16.90 -23.82 7.04
C THR A 38 15.48 -23.37 7.33
N THR A 39 14.71 -24.18 8.02
CA THR A 39 13.40 -23.80 8.54
C THR A 39 13.63 -22.55 9.38
N THR A 40 13.25 -21.41 8.86
CA THR A 40 13.44 -20.15 9.53
C THR A 40 12.32 -20.04 10.56
N GLN A 41 12.62 -20.34 11.81
CA GLN A 41 11.68 -20.10 12.91
C GLN A 41 11.39 -18.61 12.96
N ARG A 42 10.10 -18.25 12.81
CA ARG A 42 9.57 -16.92 13.00
C ARG A 42 8.67 -16.95 14.21
N ASP A 43 8.98 -16.15 15.21
CA ASP A 43 8.21 -16.06 16.45
C ASP A 43 8.28 -14.64 17.03
N GLY A 44 7.31 -14.30 17.87
CA GLY A 44 7.30 -13.03 18.59
C GLY A 44 6.75 -11.85 17.80
N PHE A 45 7.25 -10.66 18.14
CA PHE A 45 6.81 -9.40 17.57
C PHE A 45 7.45 -9.12 16.21
N ILE A 46 6.66 -8.50 15.33
CA ILE A 46 7.11 -7.99 14.03
C ILE A 46 7.09 -6.48 14.09
N ILE A 47 8.20 -5.86 13.71
CA ILE A 47 8.30 -4.43 13.43
C ILE A 47 8.90 -4.30 12.04
N GLU A 48 8.20 -3.62 11.13
CA GLU A 48 8.73 -3.33 9.80
C GLU A 48 8.56 -1.85 9.49
N PHE A 49 9.62 -1.29 8.96
CA PHE A 49 9.63 0.03 8.34
C PHE A 49 9.95 -0.14 6.86
N SER A 50 9.23 0.56 5.99
CA SER A 50 9.51 0.51 4.56
C SER A 50 9.61 1.88 3.92
N VAL A 51 10.41 1.93 2.86
CA VAL A 51 10.62 3.11 2.01
C VAL A 51 10.49 2.71 0.56
N GLY A 52 9.95 3.60 -0.24
CA GLY A 52 9.77 3.30 -1.66
C GLY A 52 9.11 4.44 -2.40
N GLY A 53 8.66 4.14 -3.59
CA GLY A 53 7.91 5.06 -4.43
C GLY A 53 6.80 4.32 -5.17
N GLY A 54 5.95 5.08 -5.80
CA GLY A 54 4.84 4.51 -6.54
C GLY A 54 4.02 5.53 -7.30
N LEU A 55 2.79 5.16 -7.55
CA LEU A 55 1.81 5.98 -8.23
C LEU A 55 0.55 6.08 -7.36
N ILE A 56 0.01 7.27 -7.28
CA ILE A 56 -1.29 7.54 -6.68
C ILE A 56 -2.22 8.10 -7.76
N SER A 57 -3.45 7.59 -7.79
CA SER A 57 -4.54 8.13 -8.61
C SER A 57 -5.71 8.45 -7.71
N LEU A 58 -6.19 9.67 -7.78
CA LEU A 58 -7.27 10.19 -6.96
C LEU A 58 -8.44 10.63 -7.86
N GLU A 59 -9.67 10.40 -7.42
CA GLU A 59 -10.89 10.81 -8.12
C GLU A 59 -11.93 11.28 -7.09
N ASP A 60 -12.38 12.51 -7.18
CA ASP A 60 -13.44 13.06 -6.32
C ASP A 60 -14.83 12.86 -6.95
N SER A 61 -15.83 12.50 -6.12
CA SER A 61 -17.14 12.01 -6.59
C SER A 61 -17.99 13.07 -7.33
N GLU A 62 -17.75 14.36 -7.10
CA GLU A 62 -18.51 15.46 -7.71
C GLU A 62 -17.80 16.12 -8.90
N GLY A 63 -16.66 15.62 -9.31
CA GLY A 63 -15.94 16.15 -10.47
C GLY A 63 -15.36 17.56 -10.27
N ILE A 64 -15.33 18.06 -9.04
CA ILE A 64 -14.83 19.41 -8.71
C ILE A 64 -13.31 19.46 -8.86
N GLN A 65 -12.64 18.32 -8.71
CA GLN A 65 -11.22 18.19 -9.01
C GLN A 65 -10.93 16.77 -9.50
N THR A 66 -10.97 16.56 -10.78
CA THR A 66 -10.45 15.35 -11.40
C THR A 66 -8.93 15.45 -11.42
N PHE A 67 -8.28 14.60 -10.69
CA PHE A 67 -6.88 14.30 -10.93
C PHE A 67 -6.80 13.53 -12.25
N ASP A 68 -6.69 14.23 -13.35
CA ASP A 68 -6.70 13.64 -14.69
C ASP A 68 -5.53 12.70 -14.96
N LYS A 69 -4.56 12.62 -14.03
CA LYS A 69 -3.35 11.82 -14.17
C LYS A 69 -2.90 11.24 -12.82
N SER A 70 -2.40 10.02 -12.87
CA SER A 70 -1.66 9.45 -11.75
C SER A 70 -0.42 10.29 -11.46
N GLN A 71 -0.20 10.57 -10.18
CA GLN A 71 0.99 11.27 -9.70
C GLN A 71 2.02 10.27 -9.18
N GLY A 72 3.31 10.62 -9.31
CA GLY A 72 4.37 9.95 -8.57
C GLY A 72 4.21 10.23 -7.08
N THR A 73 4.41 9.21 -6.24
CA THR A 73 4.31 9.35 -4.78
C THR A 73 5.53 8.76 -4.11
N PHE A 74 5.91 9.34 -2.99
CA PHE A 74 6.90 8.78 -2.09
C PHE A 74 6.21 8.12 -0.91
N VAL A 75 6.65 6.91 -0.57
CA VAL A 75 6.07 6.11 0.52
C VAL A 75 6.79 6.46 1.81
N PHE A 76 6.13 7.25 2.67
CA PHE A 76 6.63 7.63 3.98
C PHE A 76 5.53 8.31 4.84
N PRO A 77 5.36 7.93 6.10
CA PRO A 77 5.86 6.72 6.72
C PRO A 77 5.11 5.47 6.25
N ASP A 78 5.78 4.34 6.22
CA ASP A 78 5.14 3.04 6.01
C ASP A 78 5.62 2.09 7.11
N LEU A 79 4.81 1.93 8.12
CA LEU A 79 5.10 1.15 9.32
C LEU A 79 4.15 -0.05 9.40
N LYS A 80 4.69 -1.19 9.82
CA LYS A 80 3.90 -2.39 10.10
C LYS A 80 4.33 -2.96 11.46
N LEU A 81 3.38 -3.16 12.33
CA LEU A 81 3.55 -3.78 13.63
C LEU A 81 2.72 -5.06 13.68
N GLY A 82 3.22 -6.11 14.33
CA GLY A 82 2.48 -7.36 14.38
C GLY A 82 3.02 -8.37 15.36
N TYR A 83 2.39 -9.54 15.35
CA TYR A 83 2.77 -10.67 16.17
C TYR A 83 2.57 -11.97 15.40
N MET A 84 3.55 -12.87 15.48
CA MET A 84 3.49 -14.19 14.87
C MET A 84 2.48 -15.08 15.61
N LEU A 85 1.47 -15.57 14.90
CA LEU A 85 0.52 -16.56 15.42
C LEU A 85 1.07 -17.99 15.31
N ASN A 86 1.87 -18.21 14.27
CA ASN A 86 2.65 -19.44 14.05
C ASN A 86 3.79 -19.12 13.05
N GLU A 87 4.61 -20.10 12.69
CA GLU A 87 5.80 -19.93 11.83
C GLU A 87 5.50 -19.27 10.46
N ASN A 88 4.26 -19.34 9.98
CA ASN A 88 3.88 -18.86 8.65
C ASN A 88 2.80 -17.78 8.65
N LEU A 89 2.18 -17.49 9.80
CA LEU A 89 1.05 -16.55 9.88
C LEU A 89 1.29 -15.52 10.97
N ALA A 90 1.10 -14.26 10.62
CA ALA A 90 1.11 -13.14 11.56
C ALA A 90 -0.17 -12.32 11.47
N ILE A 91 -0.61 -11.79 12.60
CA ILE A 91 -1.55 -10.68 12.67
C ILE A 91 -0.75 -9.39 12.73
N THR A 92 -1.17 -8.39 11.95
CA THR A 92 -0.43 -7.14 11.82
C THR A 92 -1.37 -5.93 11.79
N ALA A 93 -0.83 -4.77 12.09
CA ALA A 93 -1.41 -3.47 11.78
C ALA A 93 -0.46 -2.73 10.85
N ALA A 94 -0.91 -2.44 9.64
CA ALA A 94 -0.15 -1.68 8.66
C ALA A 94 -0.60 -0.22 8.66
N MET A 95 0.35 0.69 8.57
CA MET A 95 0.15 2.13 8.49
C MET A 95 0.84 2.66 7.23
N PRO A 96 0.28 2.36 6.02
CA PRO A 96 0.82 2.90 4.78
C PRO A 96 0.61 4.40 4.72
N GLY A 97 1.59 5.13 4.19
CA GLY A 97 1.51 6.55 3.91
C GLY A 97 2.11 6.88 2.55
N ASN A 98 1.40 7.69 1.77
CA ASN A 98 1.78 8.13 0.44
C ASN A 98 1.63 9.63 0.32
N ILE A 99 2.74 10.32 0.11
CA ILE A 99 2.76 11.77 -0.05
C ILE A 99 2.40 12.11 -1.49
N TYR A 100 1.51 13.08 -1.67
CA TYR A 100 1.08 13.60 -2.96
C TYR A 100 0.82 15.11 -2.87
N GLU A 101 0.95 15.82 -3.99
CA GLU A 101 0.72 17.25 -4.08
C GLU A 101 -0.75 17.55 -4.44
N PHE A 102 -1.34 18.48 -3.71
CA PHE A 102 -2.70 18.97 -3.94
C PHE A 102 -2.78 20.48 -3.66
N GLN A 103 -3.08 21.29 -4.70
CA GLN A 103 -3.18 22.76 -4.60
C GLN A 103 -1.95 23.42 -3.95
N ASP A 104 -0.75 23.07 -4.43
CA ASP A 104 0.54 23.55 -3.93
C ASP A 104 0.82 23.21 -2.44
N ASN A 105 0.11 22.19 -1.89
CA ASN A 105 0.35 21.67 -0.55
C ASN A 105 0.59 20.16 -0.62
N ASP A 106 1.48 19.69 0.23
CA ASP A 106 1.72 18.26 0.39
C ASP A 106 0.67 17.62 1.30
N ARG A 107 0.03 16.59 0.80
CA ARG A 107 -0.91 15.77 1.56
C ARG A 107 -0.42 14.34 1.66
N ASN A 108 -0.94 13.61 2.63
CA ASN A 108 -0.67 12.20 2.82
C ASN A 108 -1.97 11.38 2.72
N PHE A 109 -2.01 10.45 1.78
CA PHE A 109 -3.04 9.43 1.76
C PHE A 109 -2.50 8.13 2.34
N GLY A 110 -3.09 7.67 3.42
CA GLY A 110 -2.65 6.50 4.14
C GLY A 110 -3.76 5.83 4.90
N GLY A 111 -3.42 5.21 6.06
CA GLY A 111 -4.44 4.61 6.88
C GLY A 111 -3.91 3.78 8.04
N PHE A 112 -4.86 3.19 8.76
CA PHE A 112 -4.61 2.16 9.77
C PHE A 112 -5.36 0.90 9.37
N ILE A 113 -4.62 -0.15 9.00
CA ILE A 113 -5.16 -1.34 8.34
C ILE A 113 -4.78 -2.59 9.14
N PRO A 114 -5.67 -3.09 10.03
CA PRO A 114 -5.56 -4.44 10.57
C PRO A 114 -5.48 -5.46 9.43
N SER A 115 -4.53 -6.40 9.52
CA SER A 115 -4.19 -7.25 8.39
C SER A 115 -3.59 -8.58 8.83
N LEU A 116 -3.50 -9.51 7.88
CA LEU A 116 -2.84 -10.79 8.05
C LEU A 116 -1.69 -10.88 7.04
N GLN A 117 -0.54 -11.38 7.51
CA GLN A 117 0.60 -11.71 6.67
C GLN A 117 0.85 -13.22 6.71
N TYR A 118 0.97 -13.82 5.53
CA TYR A 118 1.21 -15.25 5.39
C TYR A 118 2.44 -15.52 4.53
N TRP A 119 3.39 -16.31 5.05
CA TRP A 119 4.55 -16.78 4.28
C TRP A 119 4.15 -18.01 3.48
N VAL A 120 4.00 -17.83 2.18
CA VAL A 120 3.67 -18.89 1.20
C VAL A 120 4.85 -19.85 1.04
N LYS A 121 6.06 -19.32 1.12
CA LYS A 121 7.36 -20.02 1.12
C LYS A 121 8.31 -19.31 2.07
N ASP A 122 9.45 -19.93 2.37
CA ASP A 122 10.43 -19.42 3.34
C ASP A 122 10.78 -17.94 3.20
N LYS A 123 10.79 -17.42 1.97
CA LYS A 123 11.18 -16.03 1.70
C LYS A 123 10.06 -15.19 1.09
N TRP A 124 8.97 -15.81 0.66
CA TRP A 124 7.89 -15.12 -0.04
C TRP A 124 6.64 -15.05 0.84
N TRP A 125 6.17 -13.85 1.03
CA TRP A 125 4.96 -13.59 1.80
C TRP A 125 3.92 -12.80 1.00
N ILE A 126 2.67 -12.99 1.37
CA ILE A 126 1.51 -12.20 0.98
C ILE A 126 0.92 -11.56 2.23
N HIS A 127 0.33 -10.40 2.07
CA HIS A 127 -0.21 -9.62 3.18
C HIS A 127 -1.44 -8.85 2.72
N GLY A 128 -2.46 -8.74 3.55
CA GLY A 128 -3.67 -8.01 3.20
C GLY A 128 -4.57 -7.73 4.39
N GLY A 129 -5.40 -6.70 4.23
CA GLY A 129 -6.30 -6.27 5.28
C GLY A 129 -7.30 -5.23 4.83
N ILE A 130 -8.20 -4.89 5.74
CA ILE A 130 -9.23 -3.87 5.57
C ILE A 130 -9.20 -2.98 6.81
N GLY A 131 -9.29 -1.67 6.63
CA GLY A 131 -9.20 -0.74 7.74
C GLY A 131 -9.62 0.68 7.38
N LEU A 132 -9.09 1.63 8.14
CA LEU A 132 -9.37 3.05 8.03
C LEU A 132 -8.48 3.68 6.97
N ALA A 133 -9.07 4.39 6.00
CA ALA A 133 -8.37 5.33 5.13
C ALA A 133 -8.26 6.68 5.84
N ILE A 134 -7.13 7.35 5.68
CA ILE A 134 -6.85 8.68 6.21
C ILE A 134 -6.24 9.52 5.10
N ASP A 135 -6.88 10.63 4.76
CA ASP A 135 -6.34 11.67 3.91
C ASP A 135 -6.11 12.91 4.76
N SER A 136 -4.87 13.31 4.93
CA SER A 136 -4.47 14.36 5.86
C SER A 136 -3.41 15.27 5.24
N PRO A 137 -3.16 16.47 5.77
CA PRO A 137 -1.94 17.23 5.48
C PRO A 137 -0.69 16.38 5.75
N ALA A 138 0.37 16.59 4.97
CA ALA A 138 1.66 15.98 5.27
C ALA A 138 2.20 16.55 6.59
N LEU A 139 2.72 15.70 7.47
CA LEU A 139 3.12 16.08 8.83
C LEU A 139 4.17 17.20 8.89
N TYR A 140 4.91 17.42 7.80
CA TYR A 140 5.93 18.47 7.68
C TYR A 140 5.45 19.73 6.96
N ASP A 141 4.24 19.75 6.37
CA ASP A 141 3.66 20.88 5.62
C ASP A 141 2.33 21.34 6.23
N ILE A 142 2.20 21.24 7.54
CA ILE A 142 1.04 21.77 8.26
C ILE A 142 1.16 23.30 8.29
N LYS A 143 0.36 23.97 7.47
CA LYS A 143 0.23 25.44 7.44
C LYS A 143 -1.08 25.81 8.14
N ASP A 144 -1.00 26.74 9.08
CA ASP A 144 -2.08 27.07 10.04
C ASP A 144 -3.39 27.61 9.42
N ASP A 145 -3.49 27.82 8.11
CA ASP A 145 -4.63 28.54 7.52
C ASP A 145 -5.29 27.91 6.26
N VAL A 146 -4.75 26.84 5.69
CA VAL A 146 -5.30 26.28 4.44
C VAL A 146 -5.17 24.75 4.40
N ASN A 147 -6.30 24.05 4.36
CA ASN A 147 -6.40 22.59 4.20
C ASN A 147 -5.93 21.71 5.38
N ASP A 148 -6.24 22.11 6.60
CA ASP A 148 -5.96 21.32 7.82
C ASP A 148 -6.89 20.11 8.01
N ASP A 149 -7.81 19.86 7.07
CA ASP A 149 -8.83 18.85 7.23
C ASP A 149 -8.28 17.42 7.17
N TRP A 150 -8.58 16.66 8.20
CA TRP A 150 -8.38 15.23 8.28
C TRP A 150 -9.62 14.51 7.81
N ASN A 151 -9.49 13.78 6.72
CA ASN A 151 -10.60 13.06 6.11
C ASN A 151 -10.45 11.56 6.35
N PHE A 152 -11.53 10.93 6.73
CA PHE A 152 -11.53 9.51 7.11
C PHE A 152 -12.46 8.71 6.21
N GLY A 153 -12.16 7.41 6.10
CA GLY A 153 -12.98 6.50 5.34
C GLY A 153 -12.54 5.06 5.47
N CYS A 154 -12.70 4.26 4.42
CA CYS A 154 -12.28 2.87 4.43
C CYS A 154 -11.24 2.57 3.37
N ALA A 155 -10.33 1.63 3.68
CA ALA A 155 -9.31 1.15 2.77
C ALA A 155 -9.21 -0.36 2.78
N VAL A 156 -8.82 -0.90 1.63
CA VAL A 156 -8.42 -2.30 1.46
C VAL A 156 -6.98 -2.31 0.94
N MET A 157 -6.16 -3.16 1.49
CA MET A 157 -4.76 -3.30 1.12
C MET A 157 -4.43 -4.75 0.76
N ALA A 158 -3.63 -4.92 -0.28
CA ALA A 158 -2.95 -6.17 -0.60
C ALA A 158 -1.49 -5.88 -0.92
N SER A 159 -0.58 -6.69 -0.39
CA SER A 159 0.84 -6.57 -0.68
C SER A 159 1.52 -7.93 -0.73
N THR A 160 2.66 -7.97 -1.37
CA THR A 160 3.53 -9.14 -1.41
C THR A 160 4.98 -8.70 -1.36
N GLY A 161 5.83 -9.54 -0.81
CA GLY A 161 7.26 -9.25 -0.74
C GLY A 161 8.11 -10.51 -0.69
N TYR A 162 9.37 -10.30 -0.99
CA TYR A 162 10.38 -11.33 -1.00
C TYR A 162 11.57 -10.93 -0.13
N GLU A 163 11.93 -11.77 0.84
CA GLU A 163 13.07 -11.58 1.73
C GLU A 163 14.38 -11.84 0.94
N ILE A 164 15.03 -10.75 0.52
CA ILE A 164 16.29 -10.82 -0.24
C ILE A 164 17.51 -11.06 0.67
N TYR A 165 17.40 -10.66 1.93
CA TYR A 165 18.41 -10.89 2.95
C TYR A 165 17.74 -11.18 4.28
N LYS A 166 18.24 -12.16 5.03
CA LYS A 166 17.80 -12.50 6.39
C LYS A 166 18.98 -12.88 7.24
N LYS A 167 19.06 -12.31 8.45
CA LYS A 167 20.06 -12.65 9.45
C LYS A 167 19.46 -12.54 10.84
N LYS A 168 19.40 -13.67 11.56
CA LYS A 168 18.76 -13.77 12.88
C LYS A 168 17.33 -13.16 12.80
N ASN A 169 17.12 -12.09 13.55
CA ASN A 169 15.82 -11.41 13.68
C ASN A 169 15.61 -10.28 12.69
N PHE A 170 16.50 -10.06 11.71
CA PHE A 170 16.41 -9.01 10.72
C PHE A 170 16.21 -9.58 9.32
N ALA A 171 15.27 -9.01 8.57
CA ALA A 171 15.07 -9.31 7.15
C ALA A 171 14.96 -8.02 6.32
N LEU A 172 15.54 -8.04 5.12
CA LEU A 172 15.38 -7.03 4.09
C LEU A 172 14.49 -7.60 2.99
N ASN A 173 13.43 -6.89 2.68
CA ASN A 173 12.41 -7.29 1.71
C ASN A 173 12.41 -6.35 0.50
N VAL A 174 12.21 -6.90 -0.69
CA VAL A 174 11.63 -6.16 -1.81
C VAL A 174 10.13 -6.42 -1.80
N GLN A 175 9.32 -5.37 -1.86
CA GLN A 175 7.87 -5.52 -1.75
C GLN A 175 7.10 -4.64 -2.73
N SER A 176 5.89 -5.08 -3.05
CA SER A 176 4.90 -4.27 -3.75
C SER A 176 3.59 -4.24 -2.97
N LYS A 177 2.88 -3.12 -3.05
CA LYS A 177 1.67 -2.86 -2.29
C LYS A 177 0.64 -2.16 -3.17
N LEU A 178 -0.60 -2.62 -3.09
CA LEU A 178 -1.77 -1.98 -3.67
C LEU A 178 -2.71 -1.57 -2.52
N VAL A 179 -3.12 -0.31 -2.49
CA VAL A 179 -4.13 0.20 -1.56
C VAL A 179 -5.26 0.80 -2.38
N LEU A 180 -6.47 0.42 -2.05
CA LEU A 180 -7.71 1.02 -2.55
C LEU A 180 -8.38 1.68 -1.36
N GLY A 181 -8.58 2.99 -1.43
CA GLY A 181 -9.15 3.76 -0.33
C GLY A 181 -10.26 4.69 -0.79
N ARG A 182 -11.14 5.02 0.14
CA ARG A 182 -12.17 6.05 -0.03
C ARG A 182 -12.23 6.87 1.24
N ALA A 183 -11.99 8.18 1.15
CA ALA A 183 -12.14 9.14 2.23
C ALA A 183 -13.33 10.06 1.98
N SER A 184 -14.04 10.47 3.03
CA SER A 184 -15.09 11.48 2.97
C SER A 184 -14.47 12.84 3.22
N LEU A 185 -14.56 13.76 2.25
CA LEU A 185 -14.00 15.11 2.34
C LEU A 185 -15.01 16.06 3.03
N ASP A 186 -16.29 15.91 2.72
CA ASP A 186 -17.41 16.65 3.30
C ASP A 186 -18.64 15.74 3.26
N SER A 187 -19.80 16.22 3.72
CA SER A 187 -21.02 15.44 3.85
C SER A 187 -21.41 14.64 2.58
N ASP A 188 -21.11 15.19 1.39
CA ASP A 188 -21.50 14.60 0.11
C ASP A 188 -20.31 14.28 -0.82
N VAL A 189 -19.12 14.81 -0.56
CA VAL A 189 -17.93 14.63 -1.41
C VAL A 189 -17.05 13.50 -0.89
N LYS A 190 -16.72 12.55 -1.75
CA LYS A 190 -15.84 11.41 -1.44
C LYS A 190 -14.65 11.40 -2.40
N ARG A 191 -13.48 11.11 -1.85
CA ARG A 191 -12.24 10.92 -2.61
C ARG A 191 -11.90 9.45 -2.69
N ASP A 192 -11.90 8.90 -3.90
CA ASP A 192 -11.42 7.57 -4.21
C ASP A 192 -9.92 7.62 -4.51
N ALA A 193 -9.15 6.71 -3.92
CA ALA A 193 -7.72 6.60 -4.10
C ALA A 193 -7.30 5.20 -4.53
N VAL A 194 -6.41 5.12 -5.51
CA VAL A 194 -5.72 3.89 -5.92
C VAL A 194 -4.23 4.16 -5.83
N LEU A 195 -3.54 3.39 -4.99
CA LEU A 195 -2.11 3.51 -4.78
C LEU A 195 -1.41 2.21 -5.15
N PHE A 196 -0.34 2.32 -5.92
CA PHE A 196 0.54 1.19 -6.22
C PHE A 196 1.98 1.59 -5.89
N ASN A 197 2.61 0.84 -4.99
CA ASN A 197 3.93 1.12 -4.45
C ASN A 197 4.88 -0.05 -4.66
N VAL A 198 6.16 0.26 -4.84
CA VAL A 198 7.28 -0.68 -4.80
C VAL A 198 8.35 -0.10 -3.89
N GLY A 199 8.97 -0.94 -3.06
CA GLY A 199 9.94 -0.46 -2.11
C GLY A 199 10.74 -1.56 -1.41
N LEU A 200 11.53 -1.10 -0.44
CA LEU A 200 12.31 -1.92 0.45
C LEU A 200 11.70 -1.88 1.85
N GLY A 201 11.52 -3.05 2.44
CA GLY A 201 11.08 -3.23 3.82
C GLY A 201 12.21 -3.76 4.70
N PHE A 202 12.35 -3.18 5.87
CA PHE A 202 13.30 -3.55 6.91
C PHE A 202 12.49 -4.12 8.06
N SER A 203 12.53 -5.44 8.23
CA SER A 203 11.72 -6.16 9.22
C SER A 203 12.58 -6.71 10.34
N TRP A 204 12.08 -6.60 11.56
CA TRP A 204 12.56 -7.31 12.74
C TRP A 204 11.48 -8.31 13.19
N LEU A 205 11.92 -9.56 13.35
CA LEU A 205 11.07 -10.73 13.61
C LEU A 205 11.55 -11.46 14.86
#